data_40b45f5eb88234e483f6541922e000af
#
_entry.id   40b45f5eb88234e483f6541922e000af
#
_cell.length_a   1.000
_cell.length_b   1.000
_cell.length_c   1.000
_cell.angle_alpha   90.00
_cell.angle_beta   90.00
_cell.angle_gamma   90.00
#
_symmetry.space_group_name_H-M   'P 1'
#
loop_
_entity.id
_entity.type
_entity.pdbx_description
1 polymer ?
#
loop_
_entity_poly.entity_id
_entity_poly.type
_entity_poly.pdbx_seq_one_letter_code
_entity_poly.pdbx_strand_id
1 'polypeptide(L)'
;MTDSLVIIPTYNEKENIEKIIRKVFSLSQAFDILIVDDGSPDGTATIIKNLQLNEFDGRLFIEERIGKLGLGTAYIHGFKWALSREHYQYIFEMDADFSHNPEDLLRLRQACVAGADMSIGSRYIKGVNVVNWPMSRVLMSYFASVYVRFITGINIQDATAGFVCFTREVLQTIPLEKIKFVGYAFQIEMKFTAIKYGFDVVEVPIIFTDRTEGTSKMSTSIFKEAFFGVIQLKLGSIGKRYKRN
;
A
#
# COMPACT_ATOMS: atom_id res chain seq x y z
N MET A 1 0.25 -7.25 -22.67
CA MET A 1 -0.27 -6.60 -21.45
C MET A 1 0.32 -7.31 -20.25
N THR A 2 0.70 -6.60 -19.21
CA THR A 2 1.16 -7.22 -17.96
C THR A 2 -0.04 -7.58 -17.07
N ASP A 3 0.15 -8.55 -16.18
CA ASP A 3 -0.84 -8.95 -15.17
C ASP A 3 -0.69 -8.21 -13.84
N SER A 4 0.24 -7.26 -13.75
CA SER A 4 0.69 -6.63 -12.52
C SER A 4 0.54 -5.10 -12.59
N LEU A 5 -0.18 -4.51 -11.63
CA LEU A 5 -0.43 -3.08 -11.51
C LEU A 5 0.14 -2.52 -10.21
N VAL A 6 0.92 -1.46 -10.28
CA VAL A 6 1.40 -0.71 -9.11
C VAL A 6 0.57 0.55 -8.94
N ILE A 7 -0.13 0.69 -7.81
CA ILE A 7 -0.90 1.88 -7.46
C ILE A 7 -0.02 2.76 -6.58
N ILE A 8 0.15 4.01 -6.99
CA ILE A 8 0.99 5.00 -6.30
C ILE A 8 0.14 6.25 -6.03
N PRO A 9 -0.32 6.47 -4.80
CA PRO A 9 -0.98 7.71 -4.40
C PRO A 9 0.02 8.87 -4.36
N THR A 10 -0.39 10.03 -4.87
CA THR A 10 0.46 11.24 -4.88
C THR A 10 -0.26 12.47 -4.33
N TYR A 11 0.49 13.28 -3.61
CA TYR A 11 0.15 14.65 -3.25
C TYR A 11 1.42 15.45 -3.00
N ASN A 12 1.79 16.36 -3.92
CA ASN A 12 3.06 17.10 -3.89
C ASN A 12 4.29 16.18 -3.87
N GLU A 13 4.48 15.41 -4.95
CA GLU A 13 5.60 14.48 -5.14
C GLU A 13 6.44 14.82 -6.38
N LYS A 14 6.46 16.10 -6.78
CA LYS A 14 7.14 16.57 -7.98
C LYS A 14 8.60 16.13 -8.07
N GLU A 15 9.33 16.10 -6.95
CA GLU A 15 10.75 15.76 -6.91
C GLU A 15 11.03 14.27 -7.15
N ASN A 16 10.05 13.41 -6.84
CA ASN A 16 10.20 11.96 -6.82
C ASN A 16 9.48 11.26 -7.97
N ILE A 17 8.35 11.81 -8.43
CA ILE A 17 7.39 11.07 -9.26
C ILE A 17 7.98 10.55 -10.58
N GLU A 18 8.75 11.34 -11.29
CA GLU A 18 9.39 10.89 -12.54
C GLU A 18 10.40 9.78 -12.27
N LYS A 19 11.22 9.94 -11.23
CA LYS A 19 12.27 8.98 -10.87
C LYS A 19 11.68 7.62 -10.51
N ILE A 20 10.59 7.60 -9.72
CA ILE A 20 9.94 6.35 -9.27
C ILE A 20 9.25 5.64 -10.44
N ILE A 21 8.57 6.38 -11.33
CA ILE A 21 7.95 5.83 -12.53
C ILE A 21 9.00 5.16 -13.42
N ARG A 22 10.09 5.85 -13.74
CA ARG A 22 11.18 5.32 -14.55
C ARG A 22 11.83 4.09 -13.90
N LYS A 23 12.01 4.12 -12.57
CA LYS A 23 12.57 2.99 -11.83
C LYS A 23 11.69 1.77 -11.92
N VAL A 24 10.38 1.88 -11.73
CA VAL A 24 9.45 0.76 -11.86
C VAL A 24 9.45 0.20 -13.28
N PHE A 25 9.41 1.05 -14.31
CA PHE A 25 9.45 0.60 -15.70
C PHE A 25 10.79 -0.02 -16.12
N SER A 26 11.88 0.22 -15.38
CA SER A 26 13.19 -0.39 -15.63
C SER A 26 13.36 -1.80 -15.05
N LEU A 27 12.39 -2.28 -14.28
CA LEU A 27 12.47 -3.60 -13.66
C LEU A 27 12.41 -4.73 -14.71
N SER A 28 13.01 -5.88 -14.39
CA SER A 28 13.05 -7.05 -15.27
C SER A 28 11.67 -7.67 -15.54
N GLN A 29 10.73 -7.52 -14.61
CA GLN A 29 9.33 -7.88 -14.78
C GLN A 29 8.55 -6.65 -15.21
N ALA A 30 7.64 -6.82 -16.17
CA ALA A 30 6.77 -5.73 -16.61
C ALA A 30 5.68 -5.45 -15.57
N PHE A 31 5.51 -4.16 -15.25
CA PHE A 31 4.41 -3.63 -14.43
C PHE A 31 3.71 -2.51 -15.21
N ASP A 32 2.43 -2.34 -15.00
CA ASP A 32 1.74 -1.10 -15.31
C ASP A 32 1.65 -0.25 -14.02
N ILE A 33 1.50 1.07 -14.18
CA ILE A 33 1.44 2.00 -13.06
C ILE A 33 0.14 2.80 -13.15
N LEU A 34 -0.58 2.86 -12.03
CA LEU A 34 -1.68 3.81 -11.82
C LEU A 34 -1.27 4.82 -10.76
N ILE A 35 -1.17 6.07 -11.13
CA ILE A 35 -1.03 7.17 -10.19
C ILE A 35 -2.42 7.67 -9.79
N VAL A 36 -2.67 7.80 -8.49
CA VAL A 36 -3.88 8.43 -7.96
C VAL A 36 -3.47 9.75 -7.32
N ASP A 37 -3.66 10.84 -8.07
CA ASP A 37 -3.23 12.18 -7.64
C ASP A 37 -4.33 12.94 -6.92
N ASP A 38 -4.06 13.40 -5.70
CA ASP A 38 -4.99 14.13 -4.83
C ASP A 38 -5.01 15.64 -5.12
N GLY A 39 -4.94 16.04 -6.39
CA GLY A 39 -4.96 17.44 -6.80
C GLY A 39 -3.69 18.18 -6.40
N SER A 40 -2.53 17.62 -6.71
CA SER A 40 -1.22 18.22 -6.41
C SER A 40 -1.06 19.60 -7.04
N PRO A 41 -0.87 20.69 -6.27
CA PRO A 41 -0.67 22.04 -6.82
C PRO A 41 0.74 22.30 -7.36
N ASP A 42 1.72 21.41 -7.09
CA ASP A 42 3.14 21.58 -7.41
C ASP A 42 3.52 21.20 -8.86
N GLY A 43 2.56 20.70 -9.64
CA GLY A 43 2.78 20.25 -11.01
C GLY A 43 3.06 18.76 -11.16
N THR A 44 2.92 17.95 -10.08
CA THR A 44 3.08 16.49 -10.12
C THR A 44 2.25 15.86 -11.25
N ALA A 45 0.96 16.18 -11.37
CA ALA A 45 0.09 15.64 -12.42
C ALA A 45 0.55 15.98 -13.85
N THR A 46 1.12 17.17 -14.05
CA THR A 46 1.64 17.58 -15.36
C THR A 46 2.82 16.71 -15.79
N ILE A 47 3.74 16.40 -14.87
CA ILE A 47 4.88 15.51 -15.14
C ILE A 47 4.38 14.12 -15.55
N ILE A 48 3.42 13.57 -14.81
CA ILE A 48 2.86 12.23 -15.08
C ILE A 48 2.22 12.18 -16.47
N LYS A 49 1.38 13.17 -16.81
CA LYS A 49 0.73 13.26 -18.13
C LYS A 49 1.74 13.35 -19.28
N ASN A 50 2.80 14.10 -19.09
CA ASN A 50 3.86 14.19 -20.08
C ASN A 50 4.58 12.86 -20.29
N LEU A 51 4.90 12.14 -19.22
CA LEU A 51 5.50 10.81 -19.29
C LEU A 51 4.56 9.79 -19.94
N GLN A 52 3.27 9.85 -19.59
CA GLN A 52 2.24 8.98 -20.17
C GLN A 52 2.18 9.16 -21.70
N LEU A 53 2.05 10.40 -22.16
CA LEU A 53 1.87 10.70 -23.59
C LEU A 53 3.12 10.42 -24.44
N ASN A 54 4.31 10.68 -23.92
CA ASN A 54 5.53 10.67 -24.72
C ASN A 54 6.34 9.37 -24.61
N GLU A 55 6.19 8.60 -23.50
CA GLU A 55 7.10 7.48 -23.23
C GLU A 55 6.39 6.20 -22.80
N PHE A 56 5.28 6.29 -22.05
CA PHE A 56 4.65 5.13 -21.40
C PHE A 56 3.17 5.00 -21.73
N ASP A 57 2.77 5.32 -22.96
CA ASP A 57 1.40 5.17 -23.41
C ASP A 57 0.90 3.72 -23.22
N GLY A 58 -0.32 3.58 -22.73
CA GLY A 58 -0.94 2.29 -22.47
C GLY A 58 -0.39 1.51 -21.26
N ARG A 59 0.60 2.07 -20.52
CA ARG A 59 1.20 1.43 -19.33
C ARG A 59 1.27 2.33 -18.10
N LEU A 60 1.26 3.65 -18.28
CA LEU A 60 1.17 4.63 -17.21
C LEU A 60 -0.22 5.25 -17.26
N PHE A 61 -0.92 5.22 -16.14
CA PHE A 61 -2.27 5.77 -16.00
C PHE A 61 -2.30 6.79 -14.87
N ILE A 62 -3.16 7.79 -14.98
CA ILE A 62 -3.38 8.80 -13.94
C ILE A 62 -4.88 8.98 -13.71
N GLU A 63 -5.27 8.98 -12.44
CA GLU A 63 -6.59 9.36 -11.94
C GLU A 63 -6.42 10.58 -11.02
N GLU A 64 -6.99 11.71 -11.43
CA GLU A 64 -6.93 12.95 -10.65
C GLU A 64 -8.17 13.10 -9.80
N ARG A 65 -7.99 13.35 -8.49
CA ARG A 65 -9.07 13.55 -7.55
C ARG A 65 -9.14 15.01 -7.09
N ILE A 66 -10.31 15.43 -6.59
CA ILE A 66 -10.49 16.78 -6.10
C ILE A 66 -10.01 16.86 -4.65
N GLY A 67 -8.76 17.31 -4.44
CA GLY A 67 -8.16 17.55 -3.13
C GLY A 67 -7.73 16.29 -2.36
N LYS A 68 -7.10 16.51 -1.21
CA LYS A 68 -6.52 15.46 -0.35
C LYS A 68 -7.61 14.72 0.43
N LEU A 69 -8.03 13.57 -0.05
CA LEU A 69 -9.10 12.75 0.55
C LEU A 69 -8.60 11.65 1.49
N GLY A 70 -7.28 11.47 1.60
CA GLY A 70 -6.63 10.49 2.45
C GLY A 70 -6.17 9.23 1.72
N LEU A 71 -5.08 8.63 2.24
CA LEU A 71 -4.34 7.54 1.61
C LEU A 71 -5.22 6.31 1.30
N GLY A 72 -6.00 5.86 2.28
CA GLY A 72 -6.86 4.69 2.12
C GLY A 72 -7.90 4.88 1.02
N THR A 73 -8.47 6.09 0.88
CA THR A 73 -9.43 6.36 -0.19
C THR A 73 -8.77 6.37 -1.57
N ALA A 74 -7.49 6.75 -1.66
CA ALA A 74 -6.72 6.67 -2.90
C ALA A 74 -6.51 5.23 -3.32
N TYR A 75 -6.10 4.36 -2.40
CA TYR A 75 -5.96 2.94 -2.68
C TYR A 75 -7.28 2.26 -3.03
N ILE A 76 -8.36 2.54 -2.31
CA ILE A 76 -9.70 2.01 -2.66
C ILE A 76 -10.13 2.43 -4.07
N HIS A 77 -9.87 3.68 -4.45
CA HIS A 77 -10.12 4.15 -5.82
C HIS A 77 -9.29 3.35 -6.84
N GLY A 78 -7.99 3.22 -6.60
CA GLY A 78 -7.09 2.45 -7.45
C GLY A 78 -7.45 0.97 -7.53
N PHE A 79 -7.88 0.33 -6.43
CA PHE A 79 -8.34 -1.05 -6.43
C PHE A 79 -9.59 -1.25 -7.31
N LYS A 80 -10.57 -0.35 -7.21
CA LYS A 80 -11.76 -0.39 -8.06
C LYS A 80 -11.41 -0.22 -9.53
N TRP A 81 -10.49 0.70 -9.83
CA TRP A 81 -9.96 0.90 -11.17
C TRP A 81 -9.26 -0.37 -11.70
N ALA A 82 -8.43 -1.02 -10.90
CA ALA A 82 -7.77 -2.29 -11.24
C ALA A 82 -8.78 -3.42 -11.47
N LEU A 83 -9.78 -3.54 -10.59
CA LEU A 83 -10.82 -4.57 -10.69
C LEU A 83 -11.74 -4.41 -11.91
N SER A 84 -11.89 -3.21 -12.46
CA SER A 84 -12.62 -2.98 -13.71
C SER A 84 -11.88 -3.50 -14.96
N ARG A 85 -10.64 -3.96 -14.82
CA ARG A 85 -9.77 -4.50 -15.88
C ARG A 85 -9.37 -5.93 -15.55
N GLU A 86 -9.88 -6.90 -16.28
CA GLU A 86 -9.80 -8.33 -15.93
C GLU A 86 -8.38 -8.91 -15.95
N HIS A 87 -7.46 -8.32 -16.72
CA HIS A 87 -6.11 -8.85 -16.90
C HIS A 87 -5.18 -8.65 -15.69
N TYR A 88 -5.45 -7.67 -14.79
CA TYR A 88 -4.64 -7.50 -13.59
C TYR A 88 -4.94 -8.58 -12.55
N GLN A 89 -3.92 -9.37 -12.23
CA GLN A 89 -3.98 -10.44 -11.23
C GLN A 89 -3.25 -10.05 -9.94
N TYR A 90 -2.22 -9.20 -10.04
CA TYR A 90 -1.39 -8.75 -8.92
C TYR A 90 -1.45 -7.23 -8.82
N ILE A 91 -1.99 -6.72 -7.72
CA ILE A 91 -2.21 -5.30 -7.49
C ILE A 91 -1.38 -4.86 -6.29
N PHE A 92 -0.54 -3.86 -6.49
CA PHE A 92 0.41 -3.40 -5.50
C PHE A 92 0.05 -2.03 -4.94
N GLU A 93 0.34 -1.85 -3.66
CA GLU A 93 0.45 -0.56 -3.00
C GLU A 93 1.91 -0.17 -2.87
N MET A 94 2.28 1.05 -3.25
CA MET A 94 3.64 1.58 -3.11
C MET A 94 3.61 3.09 -2.94
N ASP A 95 4.48 3.63 -2.08
CA ASP A 95 4.66 5.07 -1.91
C ASP A 95 5.58 5.67 -3.00
N ALA A 96 5.44 6.98 -3.28
CA ALA A 96 6.18 7.67 -4.35
C ALA A 96 7.59 8.12 -3.92
N ASP A 97 7.95 8.07 -2.64
CA ASP A 97 9.09 8.76 -2.03
C ASP A 97 10.37 7.91 -1.85
N PHE A 98 10.42 6.76 -2.53
CA PHE A 98 11.51 5.78 -2.43
C PHE A 98 11.74 5.17 -1.04
N SER A 99 10.82 5.38 -0.09
CA SER A 99 10.87 4.64 1.18
C SER A 99 10.65 3.13 0.97
N HIS A 100 9.91 2.78 -0.06
CA HIS A 100 9.79 1.43 -0.60
C HIS A 100 10.74 1.28 -1.80
N ASN A 101 11.68 0.32 -1.73
CA ASN A 101 12.54 0.05 -2.87
C ASN A 101 11.73 -0.66 -3.98
N PRO A 102 11.61 -0.10 -5.19
CA PRO A 102 10.86 -0.74 -6.28
C PRO A 102 11.35 -2.14 -6.67
N GLU A 103 12.61 -2.49 -6.44
CA GLU A 103 13.12 -3.85 -6.69
C GLU A 103 12.37 -4.91 -5.85
N ASP A 104 11.86 -4.54 -4.69
CA ASP A 104 11.09 -5.46 -3.85
C ASP A 104 9.70 -5.82 -4.42
N LEU A 105 9.19 -5.07 -5.41
CA LEU A 105 7.99 -5.46 -6.19
C LEU A 105 8.14 -6.86 -6.77
N LEU A 106 9.35 -7.21 -7.26
CA LEU A 106 9.64 -8.52 -7.82
C LEU A 106 9.48 -9.63 -6.78
N ARG A 107 9.95 -9.39 -5.56
CA ARG A 107 9.90 -10.35 -4.45
C ARG A 107 8.49 -10.51 -3.88
N LEU A 108 7.77 -9.40 -3.77
CA LEU A 108 6.36 -9.40 -3.36
C LEU A 108 5.50 -10.16 -4.38
N ARG A 109 5.69 -9.88 -5.68
CA ARG A 109 5.00 -10.63 -6.74
C ARG A 109 5.32 -12.11 -6.67
N GLN A 110 6.61 -12.46 -6.54
CA GLN A 110 7.04 -13.86 -6.49
C GLN A 110 6.39 -14.63 -5.33
N ALA A 111 6.19 -14.00 -4.18
CA ALA A 111 5.49 -14.63 -3.05
C ALA A 111 4.02 -14.95 -3.40
N CYS A 112 3.32 -14.04 -4.09
CA CYS A 112 1.95 -14.30 -4.55
C CYS A 112 1.91 -15.34 -5.67
N VAL A 113 2.85 -15.32 -6.63
CA VAL A 113 2.97 -16.38 -7.66
C VAL A 113 3.25 -17.75 -7.04
N ALA A 114 3.96 -17.80 -5.92
CA ALA A 114 4.25 -19.03 -5.18
C ALA A 114 3.05 -19.56 -4.35
N GLY A 115 1.93 -18.85 -4.35
CA GLY A 115 0.68 -19.32 -3.75
C GLY A 115 0.13 -18.47 -2.59
N ALA A 116 0.84 -17.42 -2.15
CA ALA A 116 0.27 -16.50 -1.17
C ALA A 116 -0.85 -15.66 -1.81
N ASP A 117 -1.91 -15.42 -1.07
CA ASP A 117 -3.01 -14.53 -1.50
C ASP A 117 -2.62 -13.05 -1.38
N MET A 118 -1.74 -12.75 -0.41
CA MET A 118 -1.26 -11.39 -0.12
C MET A 118 0.17 -11.45 0.37
N SER A 119 1.03 -10.55 -0.11
CA SER A 119 2.39 -10.41 0.40
C SER A 119 2.67 -8.99 0.90
N ILE A 120 3.39 -8.88 2.02
CA ILE A 120 3.66 -7.64 2.73
C ILE A 120 5.17 -7.41 2.78
N GLY A 121 5.63 -6.24 2.35
CA GLY A 121 7.00 -5.79 2.58
C GLY A 121 7.19 -5.43 4.06
N SER A 122 7.81 -6.33 4.83
CA SER A 122 7.92 -6.24 6.29
C SER A 122 9.28 -5.71 6.72
N ARG A 123 9.26 -4.70 7.58
CA ARG A 123 10.45 -4.13 8.24
C ARG A 123 10.92 -4.97 9.43
N TYR A 124 10.07 -5.87 9.94
CA TYR A 124 10.26 -6.50 11.26
C TYR A 124 10.35 -8.02 11.26
N ILE A 125 10.15 -8.71 10.15
CA ILE A 125 10.15 -10.18 10.13
C ILE A 125 11.54 -10.80 10.34
N LYS A 126 12.61 -10.12 9.93
CA LYS A 126 14.01 -10.56 10.12
C LYS A 126 14.83 -9.46 10.80
N GLY A 127 14.42 -9.07 12.02
CA GLY A 127 15.02 -7.94 12.75
C GLY A 127 14.36 -6.61 12.43
N VAL A 128 15.06 -5.51 12.64
CA VAL A 128 14.59 -4.16 12.36
C VAL A 128 15.35 -3.60 11.17
N ASN A 129 14.67 -3.52 10.02
CA ASN A 129 15.28 -3.16 8.74
C ASN A 129 14.80 -1.77 8.30
N VAL A 130 15.21 -0.74 9.05
CA VAL A 130 14.93 0.66 8.75
C VAL A 130 16.22 1.46 8.70
N VAL A 131 16.32 2.39 7.76
CA VAL A 131 17.50 3.23 7.54
C VAL A 131 17.11 4.69 7.78
N ASN A 132 17.96 5.43 8.47
CA ASN A 132 17.82 6.87 8.77
C ASN A 132 16.62 7.24 9.67
N TRP A 133 16.02 6.29 10.40
CA TRP A 133 14.99 6.62 11.37
C TRP A 133 15.58 6.95 12.75
N PRO A 134 15.10 7.98 13.43
CA PRO A 134 15.42 8.16 14.83
C PRO A 134 14.86 7.00 15.67
N MET A 135 15.59 6.58 16.71
CA MET A 135 15.23 5.42 17.54
C MET A 135 13.81 5.50 18.11
N SER A 136 13.37 6.69 18.49
CA SER A 136 11.99 6.92 18.96
C SER A 136 10.92 6.52 17.93
N ARG A 137 11.15 6.80 16.65
CA ARG A 137 10.25 6.41 15.55
C ARG A 137 10.28 4.89 15.31
N VAL A 138 11.47 4.29 15.40
CA VAL A 138 11.63 2.81 15.31
C VAL A 138 10.80 2.13 16.39
N LEU A 139 11.02 2.52 17.65
CA LEU A 139 10.29 1.93 18.78
C LEU A 139 8.79 2.14 18.68
N MET A 140 8.35 3.34 18.34
CA MET A 140 6.93 3.66 18.19
C MET A 140 6.27 2.79 17.09
N SER A 141 6.90 2.65 15.93
CA SER A 141 6.38 1.83 14.83
C SER A 141 6.37 0.33 15.17
N TYR A 142 7.41 -0.15 15.83
CA TYR A 142 7.50 -1.54 16.28
C TYR A 142 6.40 -1.85 17.32
N PHE A 143 6.28 -1.03 18.37
CA PHE A 143 5.26 -1.22 19.39
C PHE A 143 3.84 -1.01 18.87
N ALA A 144 3.62 -0.17 17.86
CA ALA A 144 2.33 -0.09 17.17
C ALA A 144 1.95 -1.45 16.54
N SER A 145 2.87 -2.13 15.87
CA SER A 145 2.62 -3.46 15.33
C SER A 145 2.39 -4.52 16.41
N VAL A 146 3.14 -4.46 17.52
CA VAL A 146 2.91 -5.33 18.70
C VAL A 146 1.50 -5.12 19.27
N TYR A 147 1.09 -3.88 19.44
CA TYR A 147 -0.25 -3.50 19.92
C TYR A 147 -1.35 -4.06 18.99
N VAL A 148 -1.20 -3.86 17.68
CA VAL A 148 -2.17 -4.39 16.69
C VAL A 148 -2.30 -5.91 16.82
N ARG A 149 -1.18 -6.64 16.89
CA ARG A 149 -1.18 -8.10 17.06
C ARG A 149 -1.89 -8.52 18.35
N PHE A 150 -1.57 -7.84 19.45
CA PHE A 150 -2.17 -8.16 20.76
C PHE A 150 -3.69 -7.97 20.75
N ILE A 151 -4.19 -6.87 20.23
CA ILE A 151 -5.64 -6.56 20.20
C ILE A 151 -6.38 -7.42 19.18
N THR A 152 -5.86 -7.55 17.97
CA THR A 152 -6.57 -8.22 16.86
C THR A 152 -6.38 -9.72 16.84
N GLY A 153 -5.25 -10.20 17.34
CA GLY A 153 -4.85 -11.62 17.27
C GLY A 153 -4.31 -12.04 15.89
N ILE A 154 -3.98 -11.10 15.00
CA ILE A 154 -3.34 -11.44 13.71
C ILE A 154 -1.86 -11.74 13.89
N ASN A 155 -1.34 -12.70 13.10
CA ASN A 155 0.07 -13.08 13.16
C ASN A 155 0.87 -12.42 12.03
N ILE A 156 0.98 -11.08 12.06
CA ILE A 156 1.79 -10.27 11.15
C ILE A 156 2.74 -9.42 11.96
N GLN A 157 4.05 -9.47 11.65
CA GLN A 157 5.07 -8.70 12.39
C GLN A 157 4.98 -7.21 12.07
N ASP A 158 4.66 -6.85 10.82
CA ASP A 158 4.52 -5.47 10.37
C ASP A 158 3.10 -5.14 9.91
N ALA A 159 2.20 -5.00 10.89
CA ALA A 159 0.79 -4.72 10.61
C ALA A 159 0.55 -3.34 9.96
N THR A 160 1.49 -2.40 10.09
CA THR A 160 1.39 -1.03 9.59
C THR A 160 2.09 -0.80 8.25
N ALA A 161 2.72 -1.83 7.66
CA ALA A 161 3.40 -1.72 6.38
C ALA A 161 2.43 -1.29 5.26
N GLY A 162 2.88 -0.37 4.39
CA GLY A 162 2.12 0.12 3.24
C GLY A 162 2.60 -0.42 1.89
N PHE A 163 3.62 -1.29 1.89
CA PHE A 163 4.12 -1.95 0.69
C PHE A 163 3.54 -3.35 0.60
N VAL A 164 2.55 -3.53 -0.25
CA VAL A 164 1.73 -4.75 -0.26
C VAL A 164 1.44 -5.17 -1.69
N CYS A 165 1.43 -6.48 -1.95
CA CYS A 165 0.85 -7.07 -3.14
C CYS A 165 -0.39 -7.86 -2.74
N PHE A 166 -1.49 -7.61 -3.42
CA PHE A 166 -2.73 -8.38 -3.33
C PHE A 166 -2.94 -9.19 -4.60
N THR A 167 -3.41 -10.43 -4.46
CA THR A 167 -4.03 -11.09 -5.59
C THR A 167 -5.40 -10.47 -5.87
N ARG A 168 -5.85 -10.56 -7.12
CA ARG A 168 -7.17 -10.08 -7.54
C ARG A 168 -8.30 -10.64 -6.66
N GLU A 169 -8.23 -11.91 -6.31
CA GLU A 169 -9.24 -12.60 -5.50
C GLU A 169 -9.43 -11.92 -4.13
N VAL A 170 -8.35 -11.50 -3.47
CA VAL A 170 -8.42 -10.77 -2.19
C VAL A 170 -9.23 -9.50 -2.33
N LEU A 171 -8.94 -8.69 -3.35
CA LEU A 171 -9.61 -7.40 -3.56
C LEU A 171 -11.06 -7.55 -4.04
N GLN A 172 -11.40 -8.63 -4.74
CA GLN A 172 -12.78 -8.96 -5.12
C GLN A 172 -13.62 -9.45 -3.93
N THR A 173 -12.97 -10.13 -2.97
CA THR A 173 -13.65 -10.72 -1.81
C THR A 173 -13.87 -9.70 -0.70
N ILE A 174 -12.89 -8.80 -0.46
CA ILE A 174 -13.01 -7.75 0.56
C ILE A 174 -14.04 -6.71 0.10
N PRO A 175 -15.08 -6.42 0.90
CA PRO A 175 -16.04 -5.36 0.56
C PRO A 175 -15.39 -3.99 0.73
N LEU A 176 -14.70 -3.52 -0.33
CA LEU A 176 -13.89 -2.30 -0.33
C LEU A 176 -14.67 -1.06 0.11
N GLU A 177 -15.99 -1.02 -0.17
CA GLU A 177 -16.88 0.07 0.24
C GLU A 177 -17.18 0.08 1.75
N LYS A 178 -16.86 -0.99 2.47
CA LYS A 178 -17.04 -1.10 3.93
C LYS A 178 -15.76 -0.83 4.71
N ILE A 179 -14.64 -0.64 4.04
CA ILE A 179 -13.39 -0.20 4.66
C ILE A 179 -13.59 1.23 5.17
N LYS A 180 -13.28 1.45 6.45
CA LYS A 180 -13.66 2.69 7.16
C LYS A 180 -12.50 3.66 7.34
N PHE A 181 -11.30 3.13 7.53
CA PHE A 181 -10.15 3.96 7.86
C PHE A 181 -9.48 4.52 6.61
N VAL A 182 -9.04 5.77 6.71
CA VAL A 182 -8.45 6.51 5.59
C VAL A 182 -6.95 6.80 5.78
N GLY A 183 -6.46 6.68 7.02
CA GLY A 183 -5.06 6.90 7.38
C GLY A 183 -4.27 5.59 7.54
N TYR A 184 -3.35 5.53 8.49
CA TYR A 184 -2.55 4.32 8.77
C TYR A 184 -3.39 3.10 9.20
N ALA A 185 -4.52 3.33 9.84
CA ALA A 185 -5.44 2.27 10.23
C ALA A 185 -6.03 1.54 9.01
N PHE A 186 -6.06 2.17 7.83
CA PHE A 186 -6.44 1.52 6.57
C PHE A 186 -5.58 0.27 6.30
N GLN A 187 -4.26 0.38 6.44
CA GLN A 187 -3.35 -0.73 6.21
C GLN A 187 -3.61 -1.90 7.17
N ILE A 188 -3.95 -1.58 8.41
CA ILE A 188 -4.30 -2.57 9.43
C ILE A 188 -5.64 -3.23 9.09
N GLU A 189 -6.64 -2.43 8.69
CA GLU A 189 -7.99 -2.93 8.34
C GLU A 189 -7.95 -3.87 7.14
N MET A 190 -7.20 -3.54 6.09
CA MET A 190 -7.06 -4.39 4.91
C MET A 190 -6.46 -5.76 5.27
N LYS A 191 -5.33 -5.79 6.00
CA LYS A 191 -4.68 -7.02 6.43
C LYS A 191 -5.55 -7.85 7.36
N PHE A 192 -6.14 -7.20 8.36
CA PHE A 192 -7.06 -7.84 9.30
C PHE A 192 -8.24 -8.48 8.56
N THR A 193 -8.82 -7.76 7.60
CA THR A 193 -9.97 -8.25 6.81
C THR A 193 -9.56 -9.43 5.94
N ALA A 194 -8.43 -9.35 5.22
CA ALA A 194 -7.92 -10.46 4.43
C ALA A 194 -7.75 -11.74 5.27
N ILE A 195 -7.09 -11.64 6.43
CA ILE A 195 -6.90 -12.78 7.34
C ILE A 195 -8.24 -13.32 7.86
N LYS A 196 -9.23 -12.45 8.16
CA LYS A 196 -10.55 -12.90 8.59
C LYS A 196 -11.30 -13.68 7.52
N TYR A 197 -11.10 -13.36 6.25
CA TYR A 197 -11.61 -14.13 5.11
C TYR A 197 -10.84 -15.44 4.87
N GLY A 198 -9.76 -15.70 5.62
CA GLY A 198 -8.95 -16.92 5.51
C GLY A 198 -7.94 -16.89 4.37
N PHE A 199 -7.55 -15.73 3.92
CA PHE A 199 -6.48 -15.57 2.93
C PHE A 199 -5.11 -15.83 3.55
N ASP A 200 -4.22 -16.46 2.76
CA ASP A 200 -2.83 -16.67 3.14
C ASP A 200 -2.02 -15.39 2.94
N VAL A 201 -1.47 -14.89 4.05
CA VAL A 201 -0.73 -13.62 4.09
C VAL A 201 0.72 -13.89 4.52
N VAL A 202 1.66 -13.56 3.64
CA VAL A 202 3.09 -13.75 3.89
C VAL A 202 3.83 -12.43 4.02
N GLU A 203 4.89 -12.41 4.83
CA GLU A 203 5.77 -11.27 4.98
C GLU A 203 7.09 -11.49 4.26
N VAL A 204 7.48 -10.55 3.42
CA VAL A 204 8.75 -10.51 2.69
C VAL A 204 9.63 -9.46 3.36
N PRO A 205 10.83 -9.79 3.85
CA PRO A 205 11.69 -8.80 4.51
C PRO A 205 12.16 -7.75 3.51
N ILE A 206 11.96 -6.47 3.83
CA ILE A 206 12.43 -5.33 3.04
C ILE A 206 13.30 -4.41 3.89
N ILE A 207 14.08 -3.56 3.24
CA ILE A 207 14.76 -2.43 3.88
C ILE A 207 13.95 -1.17 3.59
N PHE A 208 13.46 -0.53 4.64
CA PHE A 208 12.73 0.74 4.53
C PHE A 208 13.69 1.89 4.79
N THR A 209 13.85 2.77 3.81
CA THR A 209 14.71 3.96 3.93
C THR A 209 13.84 5.19 4.16
N ASP A 210 14.22 6.06 5.13
CA ASP A 210 13.49 7.32 5.26
C ASP A 210 13.62 8.15 3.98
N ARG A 211 12.57 8.87 3.65
CA ARG A 211 12.58 9.77 2.48
C ARG A 211 13.72 10.76 2.57
N THR A 212 14.37 11.01 1.45
CA THR A 212 15.43 12.00 1.33
C THR A 212 14.90 13.37 0.93
N GLU A 213 13.75 13.43 0.27
CA GLU A 213 13.10 14.65 -0.22
C GLU A 213 11.63 14.69 0.22
N GLY A 214 11.07 15.89 0.38
CA GLY A 214 9.70 16.11 0.80
C GLY A 214 9.51 16.14 2.32
N THR A 215 8.30 16.49 2.79
CA THR A 215 7.95 16.60 4.20
C THR A 215 7.06 15.47 4.66
N SER A 216 7.29 14.95 5.87
CA SER A 216 6.41 13.93 6.47
C SER A 216 5.02 14.51 6.73
N LYS A 217 3.99 13.84 6.23
CA LYS A 217 2.58 14.25 6.35
C LYS A 217 1.89 13.64 7.59
N MET A 218 2.68 13.12 8.56
CA MET A 218 2.14 12.49 9.78
C MET A 218 1.64 13.53 10.79
N SER A 219 0.47 13.30 11.35
CA SER A 219 -0.10 14.12 12.43
C SER A 219 -0.47 13.25 13.65
N THR A 220 -0.53 13.88 14.83
CA THR A 220 -0.92 13.21 16.09
C THR A 220 -2.35 12.64 16.06
N SER A 221 -3.24 13.21 15.24
CA SER A 221 -4.60 12.71 15.05
C SER A 221 -4.62 11.32 14.40
N ILE A 222 -3.70 11.04 13.49
CA ILE A 222 -3.56 9.74 12.82
C ILE A 222 -3.23 8.62 13.81
N PHE A 223 -2.41 8.90 14.83
CA PHE A 223 -2.10 7.93 15.89
C PHE A 223 -3.31 7.60 16.76
N LYS A 224 -4.10 8.61 17.14
CA LYS A 224 -5.31 8.40 17.91
C LYS A 224 -6.33 7.58 17.12
N GLU A 225 -6.52 7.90 15.84
CA GLU A 225 -7.38 7.13 14.93
C GLU A 225 -6.94 5.66 14.89
N ALA A 226 -5.65 5.39 14.68
CA ALA A 226 -5.13 4.03 14.63
C ALA A 226 -5.31 3.28 15.96
N PHE A 227 -5.06 3.94 17.09
CA PHE A 227 -5.19 3.31 18.41
C PHE A 227 -6.63 2.85 18.69
N PHE A 228 -7.60 3.75 18.59
CA PHE A 228 -9.01 3.39 18.84
C PHE A 228 -9.60 2.55 17.69
N GLY A 229 -9.14 2.79 16.45
CA GLY A 229 -9.57 2.05 15.28
C GLY A 229 -9.28 0.56 15.37
N VAL A 230 -8.14 0.16 15.92
CA VAL A 230 -7.78 -1.27 16.11
C VAL A 230 -8.74 -1.96 17.07
N ILE A 231 -9.11 -1.29 18.17
CA ILE A 231 -10.12 -1.83 19.12
C ILE A 231 -11.48 -1.95 18.42
N GLN A 232 -11.88 -0.91 17.67
CA GLN A 232 -13.13 -0.91 16.93
C GLN A 232 -13.19 -2.03 15.87
N LEU A 233 -12.08 -2.29 15.16
CA LEU A 233 -11.95 -3.40 14.22
C LEU A 233 -12.20 -4.74 14.92
N LYS A 234 -11.53 -4.98 16.04
CA LYS A 234 -11.70 -6.21 16.80
C LYS A 234 -13.13 -6.41 17.25
N LEU A 235 -13.72 -5.41 17.92
CA LEU A 235 -15.09 -5.47 18.42
C LEU A 235 -16.09 -5.62 17.27
N GLY A 236 -15.91 -4.85 16.18
CA GLY A 236 -16.78 -4.91 15.01
C GLY A 236 -16.67 -6.21 14.20
N SER A 237 -15.67 -7.06 14.48
CA SER A 237 -15.52 -8.37 13.84
C SER A 237 -16.23 -9.51 14.60
N ILE A 238 -16.60 -9.27 15.86
CA ILE A 238 -17.27 -10.29 16.69
C ILE A 238 -18.65 -10.60 16.10
N GLY A 239 -18.93 -11.89 15.91
CA GLY A 239 -20.21 -12.36 15.36
C GLY A 239 -20.36 -12.20 13.85
N LYS A 240 -19.44 -11.55 13.16
CA LYS A 240 -19.44 -11.51 11.69
C LYS A 240 -18.94 -12.83 11.10
N ARG A 241 -19.63 -13.29 10.07
CA ARG A 241 -19.16 -14.42 9.25
C ARG A 241 -18.38 -13.87 8.05
N TYR A 242 -17.13 -14.25 7.94
CA TYR A 242 -16.28 -13.98 6.80
C TYR A 242 -16.23 -15.26 5.96
N LYS A 243 -16.74 -15.21 4.74
CA LYS A 243 -16.74 -16.37 3.82
C LYS A 243 -16.08 -15.94 2.53
N ARG A 244 -15.13 -16.71 2.06
CA ARG A 244 -14.67 -16.70 0.66
C ARG A 244 -15.84 -17.20 -0.20
N ASN A 245 -16.17 -16.50 -1.27
CA ASN A 245 -17.17 -16.95 -2.26
C ASN A 245 -16.60 -18.05 -3.14
#